data_fe8479f1945f63bd1f74dbfd4dec5082
#
_entry.id   fe8479f1945f63bd1f74dbfd4dec5082
#
_cell.length_a   1.000
_cell.length_b   1.000
_cell.length_c   1.000
_cell.angle_alpha   90.00
_cell.angle_beta   90.00
_cell.angle_gamma   90.00
#
_symmetry.space_group_name_H-M   'P 1'
#
loop_
_entity.id
_entity.type
_entity.pdbx_description
1 polymer ?
#
loop_
_entity_poly.entity_id
_entity_poly.type
_entity_poly.pdbx_seq_one_letter_code
_entity_poly.pdbx_strand_id
1 'polypeptide(L)'
;ISALNLNLLRRATAVGEEGKTVAWKYYGSADLKTGGLGTGVFGPNVSASTIAVPMVMTRGASEIGLYIASSGKQSAMLGFLPLDEGDAPDSYGIATHAMNQVNGVTGAAVNQPYLGDTRPDMDENLERTDWKGDDKDGTGDEGIDQILPTDLKGNTNGMIALDRTRPGNYTLTVQANTGGAPEAYAYAWVDFNQNGKFDENERSEKATITKDGNVTLEFNNGPILNDLQLDKLGVRVRTSTYAPDIESPTGMSMSGEVEDFETQVIFPPKGSKKETTNLQGVKQTATVEFTAQGKQRYSRTEDAVIDETVEPFIVDENGQKVELDAEGYYVVNGEGKYRVTGAGKDVKVEFIPDNGFVGTAAGITIRRLDNNAVDTGWNTKDNSQPVISDQTNTMDGRYIPTVTPLSEEVTTEDLQGLEHDKKLTFTNGSGEVKPSAATPMVIVDPETGGLIGNEAPAMKDGKVVGLYEIDPINGTVKFTPNKDFIGTPDPILIQVVDEASGRSLAGIKYTPTVNPVTPVGENKETTGKQGQPQSDTVTFK
;
A
#
# COMPACT_ATOMS: atom_id res chain seq x y z
N ILE A 1 20.55 18.19 -53.73
CA ILE A 1 19.98 18.52 -52.39
C ILE A 1 20.28 17.32 -51.53
N SER A 2 21.33 17.41 -50.75
CA SER A 2 21.62 16.38 -49.75
C SER A 2 20.51 16.39 -48.73
N ALA A 3 19.95 15.24 -48.44
CA ALA A 3 18.96 15.08 -47.38
C ALA A 3 19.50 15.69 -46.08
N LEU A 4 18.69 16.46 -45.39
CA LEU A 4 19.01 16.99 -44.09
C LEU A 4 19.40 15.80 -43.18
N ASN A 5 20.61 15.78 -42.67
CA ASN A 5 21.03 14.71 -41.81
C ASN A 5 20.46 14.95 -40.41
N LEU A 6 19.35 14.30 -40.07
CA LEU A 6 18.66 14.44 -38.78
C LEU A 6 19.58 14.24 -37.58
N ASN A 7 20.60 13.37 -37.69
CA ASN A 7 21.61 13.19 -36.63
C ASN A 7 22.44 14.47 -36.37
N LEU A 8 22.48 15.33 -37.33
CA LEU A 8 23.13 16.58 -37.21
C LEU A 8 22.25 17.59 -36.44
N LEU A 9 20.95 17.67 -36.65
CA LEU A 9 20.03 18.52 -35.92
C LEU A 9 19.98 18.20 -34.42
N ARG A 10 20.14 16.93 -34.03
CA ARG A 10 20.19 16.51 -32.64
C ARG A 10 21.35 17.04 -31.80
N ARG A 11 22.32 17.68 -32.45
CA ARG A 11 23.44 18.31 -31.76
C ARG A 11 23.28 19.83 -31.68
N ALA A 12 22.11 20.35 -32.02
CA ALA A 12 21.85 21.78 -31.94
C ALA A 12 21.89 22.24 -30.46
N THR A 13 22.53 23.35 -30.21
CA THR A 13 22.56 23.97 -28.90
C THR A 13 21.76 25.26 -28.98
N ALA A 14 20.82 25.47 -28.07
CA ALA A 14 20.04 26.70 -27.99
C ALA A 14 20.94 27.88 -27.66
N VAL A 15 20.77 28.96 -28.38
CA VAL A 15 21.51 30.24 -28.20
C VAL A 15 20.47 31.34 -28.14
N GLY A 16 20.32 31.98 -26.98
CA GLY A 16 19.38 33.06 -26.77
C GLY A 16 18.74 33.00 -25.38
N GLU A 17 17.85 33.94 -25.11
CA GLU A 17 17.07 33.95 -23.85
C GLU A 17 15.77 33.20 -24.04
N GLU A 18 15.45 32.38 -23.08
CA GLU A 18 14.19 31.63 -23.02
C GLU A 18 12.98 32.59 -23.01
N GLY A 19 11.91 32.23 -23.72
CA GLY A 19 10.73 33.12 -23.87
C GLY A 19 10.85 34.20 -24.91
N LYS A 20 12.00 34.27 -25.61
CA LYS A 20 12.25 35.17 -26.75
C LYS A 20 12.59 34.35 -27.99
N THR A 21 12.91 35.03 -29.11
CA THR A 21 13.42 34.33 -30.29
C THR A 21 14.70 33.56 -29.92
N VAL A 22 14.68 32.25 -29.99
CA VAL A 22 15.82 31.40 -29.69
C VAL A 22 16.39 30.88 -30.99
N ALA A 23 17.69 31.06 -31.18
CA ALA A 23 18.40 30.47 -32.30
C ALA A 23 19.14 29.21 -31.88
N TRP A 24 19.05 28.16 -32.66
CA TRP A 24 19.72 26.89 -32.42
C TRP A 24 20.94 26.82 -33.32
N LYS A 25 22.11 26.78 -32.70
CA LYS A 25 23.36 26.56 -33.42
C LYS A 25 23.51 25.08 -33.70
N TYR A 26 23.46 24.77 -34.95
CA TYR A 26 23.62 23.43 -35.45
C TYR A 26 25.03 23.21 -35.97
N TYR A 27 25.50 21.97 -35.93
CA TYR A 27 26.82 21.47 -36.33
C TYR A 27 27.47 22.24 -37.46
N GLY A 28 28.59 22.90 -37.20
CA GLY A 28 29.36 23.66 -38.19
C GLY A 28 29.94 24.94 -37.60
N SER A 29 30.56 25.71 -38.44
CA SER A 29 31.28 26.94 -38.08
C SER A 29 30.46 28.22 -38.18
N ALA A 30 29.12 28.14 -38.08
CA ALA A 30 28.28 29.34 -38.06
C ALA A 30 28.24 29.95 -36.66
N ASP A 31 28.56 31.22 -36.53
CA ASP A 31 28.42 31.97 -35.28
C ASP A 31 27.15 32.83 -35.31
N LEU A 32 26.32 32.72 -34.28
CA LEU A 32 25.21 33.64 -34.07
C LEU A 32 25.76 34.96 -33.57
N LYS A 33 25.52 35.99 -34.31
CA LYS A 33 25.78 37.39 -33.87
C LYS A 33 24.44 38.03 -33.55
N THR A 34 24.22 38.35 -32.29
CA THR A 34 23.03 39.10 -31.87
C THR A 34 23.16 40.57 -32.27
N GLY A 35 22.31 41.01 -33.17
CA GLY A 35 22.06 42.42 -33.43
C GLY A 35 20.78 42.85 -32.76
N GLY A 36 20.67 44.04 -32.18
CA GLY A 36 19.53 44.48 -31.36
C GLY A 36 18.16 44.23 -31.97
N LEU A 37 17.15 44.00 -31.11
CA LEU A 37 15.75 43.78 -31.46
C LEU A 37 15.41 42.44 -32.17
N GLY A 38 15.95 41.33 -31.66
CA GLY A 38 15.51 40.02 -32.11
C GLY A 38 16.01 39.60 -33.50
N THR A 39 17.01 40.27 -34.03
CA THR A 39 17.68 39.86 -35.28
C THR A 39 18.92 39.01 -34.97
N GLY A 40 18.90 37.76 -35.39
CA GLY A 40 20.08 36.90 -35.39
C GLY A 40 20.81 37.03 -36.76
N VAL A 41 22.14 37.21 -36.73
CA VAL A 41 22.97 37.16 -37.92
C VAL A 41 23.84 35.91 -37.89
N PHE A 42 23.64 35.02 -38.85
CA PHE A 42 24.47 33.85 -39.03
C PHE A 42 25.57 34.13 -40.04
N GLY A 43 26.81 34.10 -39.60
CA GLY A 43 27.96 34.25 -40.49
C GLY A 43 28.52 32.86 -40.84
N PRO A 44 28.65 32.49 -42.11
CA PRO A 44 29.35 31.28 -42.47
C PRO A 44 30.85 31.50 -42.31
N ASN A 45 31.49 30.61 -41.59
CA ASN A 45 32.91 30.41 -41.76
C ASN A 45 33.07 29.30 -42.80
N VAL A 46 33.27 29.70 -44.04
CA VAL A 46 33.13 28.78 -45.17
C VAL A 46 34.45 28.09 -45.47
N SER A 47 34.51 26.82 -45.19
CA SER A 47 35.16 25.89 -46.13
C SER A 47 34.04 25.21 -46.93
N ALA A 48 34.22 24.99 -48.22
CA ALA A 48 33.17 24.48 -49.15
C ALA A 48 32.60 23.08 -48.81
N SER A 49 32.98 22.48 -47.68
CA SER A 49 32.54 21.17 -47.19
C SER A 49 31.65 21.19 -45.95
N THR A 50 31.34 22.34 -45.39
CA THR A 50 30.55 22.42 -44.16
C THR A 50 29.25 23.16 -44.39
N ILE A 51 28.14 22.47 -44.32
CA ILE A 51 26.79 23.03 -44.39
C ILE A 51 26.37 23.32 -42.95
N ALA A 52 26.15 24.59 -42.62
CA ALA A 52 25.50 24.98 -41.37
C ALA A 52 24.02 25.22 -41.66
N VAL A 53 23.15 24.57 -40.93
CA VAL A 53 21.69 24.82 -40.97
C VAL A 53 21.31 25.44 -39.63
N PRO A 54 21.21 26.78 -39.57
CA PRO A 54 20.69 27.42 -38.37
C PRO A 54 19.18 27.17 -38.27
N MET A 55 18.73 26.86 -37.08
CA MET A 55 17.32 26.75 -36.74
C MET A 55 16.96 27.94 -35.83
N VAL A 56 15.87 28.61 -36.12
CA VAL A 56 15.37 29.71 -35.32
C VAL A 56 13.94 29.39 -34.94
N MET A 57 13.70 29.31 -33.64
CA MET A 57 12.35 29.22 -33.11
C MET A 57 11.81 30.64 -32.92
N THR A 58 10.63 30.89 -33.44
CA THR A 58 9.93 32.17 -33.24
C THR A 58 8.56 31.87 -32.63
N ARG A 59 8.15 32.68 -31.64
CA ARG A 59 6.82 32.61 -31.05
C ARG A 59 6.03 33.85 -31.45
N GLY A 60 4.81 33.65 -31.94
CA GLY A 60 3.89 34.71 -32.31
C GLY A 60 4.42 35.65 -33.40
N ALA A 61 5.38 35.21 -34.20
CA ALA A 61 5.91 36.00 -35.30
C ALA A 61 5.02 35.82 -36.53
N SER A 62 4.32 36.86 -36.94
CA SER A 62 3.55 36.89 -38.18
C SER A 62 4.42 37.02 -39.43
N GLU A 63 5.68 37.45 -39.29
CA GLU A 63 6.61 37.66 -40.40
C GLU A 63 8.03 37.24 -40.02
N ILE A 64 8.70 36.50 -40.88
CA ILE A 64 10.11 36.15 -40.76
C ILE A 64 10.88 36.84 -41.90
N GLY A 65 11.75 37.76 -41.55
CA GLY A 65 12.62 38.43 -42.51
C GLY A 65 13.94 37.69 -42.69
N LEU A 66 14.25 37.28 -43.91
CA LEU A 66 15.55 36.72 -44.28
C LEU A 66 16.36 37.75 -45.04
N TYR A 67 17.52 38.12 -44.51
CA TYR A 67 18.46 39.01 -45.17
C TYR A 67 19.73 38.25 -45.60
N ILE A 68 20.03 38.29 -46.89
CA ILE A 68 21.23 37.63 -47.43
C ILE A 68 22.21 38.72 -47.86
N ALA A 69 23.30 38.90 -47.12
CA ALA A 69 24.40 39.75 -47.50
C ALA A 69 25.38 39.00 -48.39
N SER A 70 25.56 39.42 -49.63
CA SER A 70 26.37 38.69 -50.58
C SER A 70 27.00 39.60 -51.63
N SER A 71 28.18 39.25 -52.11
CA SER A 71 28.86 39.84 -53.26
C SER A 71 28.80 38.96 -54.52
N GLY A 72 27.91 37.97 -54.58
CA GLY A 72 27.79 37.03 -55.69
C GLY A 72 26.42 36.40 -55.79
N LYS A 73 26.24 35.38 -56.66
CA LYS A 73 25.02 34.62 -56.78
C LYS A 73 24.91 33.66 -55.61
N GLN A 74 24.01 33.89 -54.69
CA GLN A 74 23.72 33.02 -53.54
C GLN A 74 22.23 32.77 -53.46
N SER A 75 21.89 31.60 -52.94
CA SER A 75 20.52 31.20 -52.63
C SER A 75 20.44 30.75 -51.19
N ALA A 76 19.36 31.04 -50.52
CA ALA A 76 19.02 30.46 -49.24
C ALA A 76 17.77 29.58 -49.41
N MET A 77 17.75 28.48 -48.71
CA MET A 77 16.57 27.65 -48.60
C MET A 77 16.02 27.84 -47.19
N LEU A 78 14.75 28.14 -47.11
CA LEU A 78 14.00 28.27 -45.88
C LEU A 78 13.09 27.02 -45.75
N GLY A 79 13.15 26.37 -44.64
CA GLY A 79 12.25 25.26 -44.29
C GLY A 79 11.53 25.59 -42.99
N PHE A 80 10.28 25.18 -42.88
CA PHE A 80 9.49 25.24 -41.67
C PHE A 80 9.34 23.81 -41.11
N LEU A 81 9.48 23.68 -39.83
CA LEU A 81 9.15 22.43 -39.12
C LEU A 81 7.95 22.74 -38.22
N PRO A 82 6.84 22.06 -38.41
CA PRO A 82 5.78 22.08 -37.40
C PRO A 82 6.33 21.49 -36.09
N LEU A 83 5.90 22.06 -35.01
CA LEU A 83 6.33 21.67 -33.65
C LEU A 83 5.12 21.33 -32.81
N ASP A 84 5.22 20.27 -32.08
CA ASP A 84 4.45 19.95 -30.91
C ASP A 84 5.16 20.58 -29.70
N GLU A 85 4.45 21.21 -28.78
CA GLU A 85 5.03 22.03 -27.71
C GLU A 85 4.21 21.89 -26.41
N GLY A 86 4.80 21.38 -25.34
CA GLY A 86 4.15 21.26 -24.04
C GLY A 86 3.65 22.58 -23.46
N ASP A 87 2.53 22.57 -22.79
CA ASP A 87 1.72 23.71 -22.34
C ASP A 87 1.87 24.06 -20.84
N ALA A 88 2.72 23.35 -20.09
CA ALA A 88 3.02 23.71 -18.72
C ALA A 88 3.35 25.20 -18.56
N PRO A 89 3.01 25.83 -17.42
CA PRO A 89 3.36 27.22 -17.14
C PRO A 89 4.83 27.54 -17.46
N ASP A 90 5.10 28.74 -17.93
CA ASP A 90 6.42 29.18 -18.40
C ASP A 90 7.58 28.90 -17.43
N SER A 91 7.31 28.82 -16.13
CA SER A 91 8.32 28.51 -15.11
C SER A 91 8.92 27.11 -15.26
N TYR A 92 8.19 26.15 -15.86
CA TYR A 92 8.64 24.79 -16.13
C TYR A 92 9.53 24.66 -17.36
N GLY A 93 9.69 25.76 -18.09
CA GLY A 93 10.48 25.79 -19.31
C GLY A 93 9.80 25.12 -20.50
N ILE A 94 10.38 25.28 -21.67
CA ILE A 94 9.78 24.86 -22.93
C ILE A 94 10.36 23.55 -23.40
N ALA A 95 9.49 22.60 -23.73
CA ALA A 95 9.82 21.40 -24.48
C ALA A 95 9.12 21.43 -25.84
N THR A 96 9.84 21.07 -26.90
CA THR A 96 9.31 21.03 -28.25
C THR A 96 9.74 19.76 -28.96
N HIS A 97 8.87 19.26 -29.80
CA HIS A 97 9.15 18.10 -30.64
C HIS A 97 8.89 18.44 -32.11
N ALA A 98 9.83 18.10 -32.99
CA ALA A 98 9.64 18.29 -34.42
C ALA A 98 8.68 17.22 -34.95
N MET A 99 7.64 17.67 -35.61
CA MET A 99 6.66 16.80 -36.24
C MET A 99 7.06 16.57 -37.70
N ASN A 100 7.34 15.34 -38.06
CA ASN A 100 7.73 14.98 -39.40
C ASN A 100 6.80 13.85 -39.89
N GLN A 101 5.72 14.20 -40.50
CA GLN A 101 4.76 13.21 -41.01
C GLN A 101 5.28 12.39 -42.19
N VAL A 102 6.14 12.98 -42.99
CA VAL A 102 6.77 12.30 -44.14
C VAL A 102 8.22 12.74 -44.30
N ASN A 103 9.07 11.84 -44.73
CA ASN A 103 10.41 12.17 -45.19
C ASN A 103 10.33 12.91 -46.52
N GLY A 104 10.78 14.17 -46.53
CA GLY A 104 10.68 15.04 -47.73
C GLY A 104 11.43 14.52 -48.96
N VAL A 105 12.33 13.57 -48.81
CA VAL A 105 13.08 12.97 -49.94
C VAL A 105 12.44 11.69 -50.45
N THR A 106 12.01 10.81 -49.56
CA THR A 106 11.49 9.49 -49.92
C THR A 106 9.98 9.43 -49.95
N GLY A 107 9.29 10.40 -49.35
CA GLY A 107 7.84 10.39 -49.13
C GLY A 107 7.39 9.32 -48.14
N ALA A 108 8.33 8.62 -47.51
CA ALA A 108 8.01 7.61 -46.52
C ALA A 108 7.56 8.28 -45.19
N ALA A 109 6.66 7.63 -44.47
CA ALA A 109 6.31 8.08 -43.10
C ALA A 109 7.55 8.10 -42.21
N VAL A 110 7.67 9.16 -41.42
CA VAL A 110 8.70 9.26 -40.37
C VAL A 110 8.17 8.57 -39.12
N ASN A 111 9.03 7.83 -38.44
CA ASN A 111 8.71 7.25 -37.15
C ASN A 111 8.50 8.36 -36.12
N GLN A 112 7.29 8.49 -35.64
CA GLN A 112 6.86 9.51 -34.68
C GLN A 112 6.19 8.80 -33.51
N PRO A 113 6.93 8.42 -32.45
CA PRO A 113 6.31 7.89 -31.26
C PRO A 113 5.42 8.95 -30.61
N TYR A 114 4.32 8.50 -30.03
CA TYR A 114 3.33 9.38 -29.43
C TYR A 114 2.63 8.72 -28.24
N LEU A 115 2.00 9.56 -27.41
CA LEU A 115 1.20 9.14 -26.27
C LEU A 115 -0.26 9.04 -26.67
N GLY A 116 -1.03 8.19 -26.00
CA GLY A 116 -2.45 8.07 -26.27
C GLY A 116 -2.82 7.40 -27.59
N ASP A 117 -3.97 7.80 -28.14
CA ASP A 117 -4.58 7.20 -29.32
C ASP A 117 -4.33 7.99 -30.61
N THR A 118 -3.94 9.26 -30.49
CA THR A 118 -3.84 10.20 -31.59
C THR A 118 -2.38 10.65 -31.75
N ARG A 119 -1.99 11.02 -32.93
CA ARG A 119 -0.66 11.57 -33.19
C ARG A 119 -0.64 13.05 -32.84
N PRO A 120 0.52 13.58 -32.41
CA PRO A 120 0.64 15.03 -32.11
C PRO A 120 0.25 15.87 -33.33
N ASP A 121 -0.34 16.99 -33.08
CA ASP A 121 -0.61 18.01 -34.08
C ASP A 121 0.31 19.24 -33.92
N MET A 122 0.01 20.34 -34.56
CA MET A 122 0.85 21.52 -34.55
C MET A 122 0.28 22.57 -33.60
N ASP A 123 1.04 22.89 -32.57
CA ASP A 123 0.66 23.91 -31.63
C ASP A 123 0.85 25.32 -32.15
N GLU A 124 -0.24 26.04 -32.17
CA GLU A 124 -0.26 27.47 -32.49
C GLU A 124 -0.76 28.28 -31.28
N ASN A 125 0.05 29.26 -30.84
CA ASN A 125 -0.35 30.24 -29.83
C ASN A 125 -0.78 29.67 -28.47
N LEU A 126 -0.03 28.74 -27.92
CA LEU A 126 -0.32 28.10 -26.64
C LEU A 126 -0.51 29.10 -25.49
N GLU A 127 -1.60 28.93 -24.75
CA GLU A 127 -1.81 29.57 -23.45
C GLU A 127 -1.24 28.67 -22.34
N ARG A 128 -0.11 29.07 -21.76
CA ARG A 128 0.63 28.30 -20.76
C ARG A 128 0.26 28.69 -19.33
N THR A 129 -1.00 28.51 -18.96
CA THR A 129 -1.50 28.95 -17.65
C THR A 129 -2.21 27.89 -16.86
N ASP A 130 -2.80 26.89 -17.51
CA ASP A 130 -3.73 25.97 -16.90
C ASP A 130 -3.56 24.50 -17.27
N TRP A 131 -2.44 24.12 -17.89
CA TRP A 131 -2.14 22.76 -18.32
C TRP A 131 -3.16 22.19 -19.32
N LYS A 132 -3.75 23.04 -20.15
CA LYS A 132 -4.79 22.72 -21.14
C LYS A 132 -4.69 23.61 -22.37
N GLY A 133 -3.50 24.13 -22.64
CA GLY A 133 -3.30 25.09 -23.69
C GLY A 133 -3.40 24.48 -25.08
N ASP A 134 -2.90 23.29 -25.24
CA ASP A 134 -2.89 22.44 -26.42
C ASP A 134 -4.25 21.82 -26.75
N ASP A 135 -5.08 21.54 -25.79
CA ASP A 135 -6.45 21.02 -25.97
C ASP A 135 -7.44 22.01 -26.62
N LYS A 136 -7.04 23.24 -26.93
CA LYS A 136 -7.99 24.32 -27.27
C LYS A 136 -8.29 24.45 -28.76
N ASP A 137 -7.51 23.87 -29.62
CA ASP A 137 -7.71 24.01 -31.07
C ASP A 137 -8.82 23.10 -31.62
N GLY A 138 -9.26 22.10 -30.83
CA GLY A 138 -10.38 21.23 -31.13
C GLY A 138 -10.05 20.08 -32.09
N THR A 139 -8.79 19.82 -32.33
CA THR A 139 -8.36 18.68 -33.16
C THR A 139 -8.22 17.39 -32.37
N GLY A 140 -8.13 17.49 -31.03
CA GLY A 140 -8.48 16.39 -30.14
C GLY A 140 -7.45 15.29 -30.05
N ASP A 141 -6.18 15.62 -30.06
CA ASP A 141 -5.10 14.64 -29.93
C ASP A 141 -4.51 14.55 -28.53
N GLU A 142 -4.67 15.56 -27.69
CA GLU A 142 -3.86 15.73 -26.47
C GLU A 142 -4.67 15.81 -25.19
N GLY A 143 -5.89 15.29 -25.21
CA GLY A 143 -6.66 15.21 -23.98
C GLY A 143 -6.07 14.16 -23.02
N ILE A 144 -6.01 14.49 -21.75
CA ILE A 144 -5.56 13.58 -20.68
C ILE A 144 -6.19 12.19 -20.77
N ASP A 145 -7.46 12.11 -21.20
CA ASP A 145 -8.16 10.85 -21.39
C ASP A 145 -7.53 9.98 -22.49
N GLN A 146 -6.77 10.56 -23.40
CA GLN A 146 -6.17 9.84 -24.51
C GLN A 146 -4.90 9.11 -24.11
N ILE A 147 -4.11 9.69 -23.22
CA ILE A 147 -2.85 9.08 -22.78
C ILE A 147 -3.04 8.05 -21.66
N LEU A 148 -4.25 7.92 -21.11
CA LEU A 148 -4.53 6.92 -20.09
C LEU A 148 -4.64 5.51 -20.70
N PRO A 149 -4.26 4.48 -19.94
CA PRO A 149 -4.59 3.11 -20.26
C PRO A 149 -6.07 2.95 -20.59
N THR A 150 -6.40 2.11 -21.55
CA THR A 150 -7.78 1.94 -22.08
C THR A 150 -8.80 1.60 -20.99
N ASP A 151 -8.39 0.87 -19.95
CA ASP A 151 -9.22 0.50 -18.79
C ASP A 151 -9.42 1.64 -17.78
N LEU A 152 -8.66 2.74 -17.91
CA LEU A 152 -8.75 3.93 -17.06
C LEU A 152 -9.34 5.14 -17.77
N LYS A 153 -9.66 5.02 -19.07
CA LYS A 153 -10.28 6.11 -19.85
C LYS A 153 -11.66 6.46 -19.31
N GLY A 154 -11.97 7.73 -19.28
CA GLY A 154 -13.24 8.22 -18.83
C GLY A 154 -13.13 9.63 -18.22
N ASN A 155 -13.93 9.92 -17.21
CA ASN A 155 -13.92 11.20 -16.54
C ASN A 155 -12.71 11.36 -15.62
N THR A 156 -11.64 11.96 -16.11
CA THR A 156 -10.40 12.24 -15.37
C THR A 156 -10.44 13.57 -14.61
N ASN A 157 -11.45 14.41 -14.82
CA ASN A 157 -11.51 15.78 -14.31
C ASN A 157 -10.26 16.61 -14.63
N GLY A 158 -9.62 16.32 -15.77
CA GLY A 158 -8.41 17.01 -16.21
C GLY A 158 -7.16 16.68 -15.40
N MET A 159 -7.08 15.46 -14.90
CA MET A 159 -5.95 14.97 -14.10
C MET A 159 -5.46 13.63 -14.60
N ILE A 160 -4.17 13.37 -14.40
CA ILE A 160 -3.58 12.03 -14.45
C ILE A 160 -3.29 11.58 -13.01
N ALA A 161 -3.35 10.28 -12.74
CA ALA A 161 -3.10 9.75 -11.41
C ALA A 161 -1.70 9.10 -11.33
N LEU A 162 -0.98 9.44 -10.27
CA LEU A 162 0.32 8.90 -9.92
C LEU A 162 0.14 7.95 -8.73
N ASP A 163 0.47 6.68 -8.91
CA ASP A 163 0.35 5.66 -7.87
C ASP A 163 1.60 5.64 -6.99
N ARG A 164 1.43 5.79 -5.69
CA ARG A 164 2.49 5.58 -4.71
C ARG A 164 2.60 4.09 -4.41
N THR A 165 3.68 3.46 -4.83
CA THR A 165 3.90 2.01 -4.64
C THR A 165 4.60 1.69 -3.32
N ARG A 166 5.42 2.61 -2.80
CA ARG A 166 6.06 2.61 -1.48
C ARG A 166 6.65 4.00 -1.18
N PRO A 167 7.09 4.31 0.04
CA PRO A 167 7.70 5.60 0.35
C PRO A 167 8.86 5.93 -0.59
N GLY A 168 8.77 7.09 -1.27
CA GLY A 168 9.77 7.53 -2.25
C GLY A 168 9.69 6.86 -3.62
N ASN A 169 8.78 5.93 -3.84
CA ASN A 169 8.57 5.28 -5.12
C ASN A 169 7.16 5.55 -5.65
N TYR A 170 7.12 5.93 -6.91
CA TYR A 170 5.88 6.29 -7.61
C TYR A 170 5.87 5.70 -9.00
N THR A 171 4.70 5.42 -9.52
CA THR A 171 4.50 4.97 -10.90
C THR A 171 3.43 5.79 -11.58
N LEU A 172 3.70 6.13 -12.84
CA LEU A 172 2.78 6.75 -13.75
C LEU A 172 2.61 5.82 -14.94
N THR A 173 1.40 5.39 -15.22
CA THR A 173 1.12 4.54 -16.37
C THR A 173 0.40 5.34 -17.43
N VAL A 174 0.95 5.36 -18.63
CA VAL A 174 0.40 6.03 -19.81
C VAL A 174 0.29 5.04 -20.97
N GLN A 175 -0.58 5.32 -21.91
CA GLN A 175 -0.60 4.63 -23.19
C GLN A 175 0.41 5.28 -24.11
N ALA A 176 1.24 4.51 -24.77
CA ALA A 176 2.25 5.02 -25.70
C ALA A 176 2.31 4.16 -26.97
N ASN A 177 2.68 4.79 -28.07
CA ASN A 177 2.82 4.16 -29.37
C ASN A 177 4.23 4.36 -29.91
N THR A 178 4.72 3.36 -30.60
CA THR A 178 6.04 3.39 -31.25
C THR A 178 6.08 4.32 -32.47
N GLY A 179 4.89 4.68 -33.01
CA GLY A 179 4.78 5.45 -34.23
C GLY A 179 5.45 4.84 -35.45
N GLY A 180 5.61 3.49 -35.44
CA GLY A 180 6.31 2.75 -36.46
C GLY A 180 7.81 2.58 -36.23
N ALA A 181 8.35 3.08 -35.13
CA ALA A 181 9.74 2.85 -34.72
C ALA A 181 9.91 1.42 -34.17
N PRO A 182 11.05 0.77 -34.42
CA PRO A 182 11.34 -0.52 -33.78
C PRO A 182 11.53 -0.38 -32.26
N GLU A 183 11.90 0.82 -31.80
CA GLU A 183 12.11 1.18 -30.41
C GLU A 183 11.93 2.70 -30.24
N ALA A 184 11.27 3.08 -29.17
CA ALA A 184 11.16 4.47 -28.72
C ALA A 184 11.40 4.53 -27.21
N TYR A 185 11.53 5.73 -26.68
CA TYR A 185 11.85 5.99 -25.28
C TYR A 185 10.90 7.03 -24.70
N ALA A 186 10.68 6.95 -23.38
CA ALA A 186 9.94 7.97 -22.66
C ALA A 186 10.61 8.29 -21.32
N TYR A 187 10.45 9.54 -20.90
CA TYR A 187 10.72 10.04 -19.57
C TYR A 187 9.54 10.86 -19.09
N ALA A 188 9.32 10.89 -17.78
CA ALA A 188 8.39 11.80 -17.15
C ALA A 188 9.08 12.59 -16.04
N TRP A 189 8.56 13.76 -15.74
CA TRP A 189 8.91 14.60 -14.61
C TRP A 189 7.65 14.90 -13.81
N VAL A 190 7.78 14.92 -12.49
CA VAL A 190 6.72 15.34 -11.58
C VAL A 190 7.30 16.38 -10.63
N ASP A 191 6.71 17.56 -10.58
CA ASP A 191 7.10 18.62 -9.65
C ASP A 191 6.65 18.26 -8.22
N PHE A 192 7.38 17.34 -7.59
CA PHE A 192 7.07 16.84 -6.26
C PHE A 192 7.24 17.90 -5.16
N ASN A 193 8.15 18.84 -5.35
CA ASN A 193 8.45 19.87 -4.38
C ASN A 193 7.65 21.16 -4.60
N GLN A 194 6.85 21.23 -5.68
CA GLN A 194 5.97 22.35 -6.06
C GLN A 194 6.72 23.69 -6.22
N ASN A 195 7.96 23.62 -6.69
CA ASN A 195 8.76 24.84 -6.93
C ASN A 195 8.49 25.50 -8.29
N GLY A 196 7.62 24.90 -9.11
CA GLY A 196 7.26 25.39 -10.44
C GLY A 196 8.32 25.09 -11.50
N LYS A 197 9.12 24.05 -11.30
CA LYS A 197 10.14 23.56 -12.23
C LYS A 197 10.20 22.05 -12.21
N PHE A 198 10.75 21.45 -13.24
CA PHE A 198 11.10 20.03 -13.25
C PHE A 198 12.58 19.86 -12.95
N ASP A 199 12.90 19.41 -11.73
CA ASP A 199 14.26 19.20 -11.28
C ASP A 199 14.80 17.84 -11.75
N GLU A 200 16.13 17.65 -11.76
CA GLU A 200 16.76 16.41 -12.21
C GLU A 200 16.37 15.19 -11.36
N ASN A 201 16.16 15.39 -10.06
CA ASN A 201 15.74 14.33 -9.12
C ASN A 201 14.24 14.03 -9.17
N GLU A 202 13.48 14.73 -10.00
CA GLU A 202 12.05 14.55 -10.22
C GLU A 202 11.75 13.78 -11.51
N ARG A 203 12.79 13.33 -12.20
CA ARG A 203 12.69 12.57 -13.43
C ARG A 203 12.48 11.07 -13.14
N SER A 204 11.63 10.43 -13.95
CA SER A 204 11.47 8.99 -13.96
C SER A 204 12.73 8.26 -14.47
N GLU A 205 12.80 6.97 -14.23
CA GLU A 205 13.67 6.08 -14.99
C GLU A 205 13.28 6.10 -16.47
N LYS A 206 14.25 5.74 -17.33
CA LYS A 206 14.01 5.63 -18.76
C LYS A 206 13.09 4.47 -19.07
N ALA A 207 11.92 4.73 -19.66
CA ALA A 207 11.08 3.69 -20.22
C ALA A 207 11.46 3.42 -21.68
N THR A 208 11.41 2.14 -22.07
CA THR A 208 11.64 1.70 -23.46
C THR A 208 10.33 1.14 -24.03
N ILE A 209 9.92 1.68 -25.17
CA ILE A 209 8.67 1.34 -25.85
C ILE A 209 9.03 0.51 -27.08
N THR A 210 8.74 -0.80 -27.04
CA THR A 210 9.01 -1.72 -28.16
C THR A 210 7.74 -2.18 -28.88
N LYS A 211 6.57 -1.82 -28.34
CA LYS A 211 5.24 -2.08 -28.89
C LYS A 211 4.25 -1.06 -28.36
N ASP A 212 3.20 -0.86 -29.09
CA ASP A 212 2.08 0.00 -28.67
C ASP A 212 1.37 -0.59 -27.44
N GLY A 213 0.95 0.26 -26.52
CA GLY A 213 0.23 -0.13 -25.31
C GLY A 213 0.70 0.62 -24.06
N ASN A 214 0.34 0.08 -22.91
CA ASN A 214 0.65 0.70 -21.63
C ASN A 214 2.16 0.68 -21.32
N VAL A 215 2.67 1.82 -20.89
CA VAL A 215 4.03 2.02 -20.44
C VAL A 215 3.99 2.59 -19.02
N THR A 216 4.77 2.01 -18.14
CA THR A 216 4.91 2.49 -16.76
C THR A 216 6.22 3.26 -16.62
N LEU A 217 6.09 4.49 -16.16
CA LEU A 217 7.19 5.40 -15.82
C LEU A 217 7.42 5.31 -14.32
N GLU A 218 8.63 4.94 -13.91
CA GLU A 218 8.97 4.63 -12.52
C GLU A 218 9.84 5.73 -11.93
N PHE A 219 9.45 6.22 -10.75
CA PHE A 219 10.20 7.20 -9.95
C PHE A 219 10.70 6.49 -8.69
N ASN A 220 11.95 6.03 -8.70
CA ASN A 220 12.48 5.16 -7.65
C ASN A 220 13.18 5.89 -6.49
N ASN A 221 13.44 7.18 -6.65
CA ASN A 221 14.13 8.00 -5.66
C ASN A 221 13.43 9.35 -5.43
N GLY A 222 12.11 9.35 -5.60
CA GLY A 222 11.31 10.53 -5.35
C GLY A 222 11.28 10.89 -3.85
N PRO A 223 10.84 12.09 -3.49
CA PRO A 223 10.69 12.50 -2.11
C PRO A 223 9.62 11.66 -1.41
N ILE A 224 9.77 11.49 -0.10
CA ILE A 224 8.72 10.87 0.73
C ILE A 224 7.65 11.92 0.97
N LEU A 225 6.53 11.82 0.28
CA LEU A 225 5.38 12.70 0.47
C LEU A 225 4.58 12.22 1.69
N ASN A 226 4.52 13.06 2.71
CA ASN A 226 3.72 12.82 3.91
C ASN A 226 2.42 13.63 3.91
N ASP A 227 2.31 14.62 3.04
CA ASP A 227 1.13 15.46 2.91
C ASP A 227 0.18 14.89 1.85
N LEU A 228 -0.99 14.46 2.28
CA LEU A 228 -2.04 13.90 1.43
C LEU A 228 -2.83 14.98 0.67
N GLN A 229 -2.50 16.26 0.84
CA GLN A 229 -3.14 17.38 0.13
C GLN A 229 -2.48 17.71 -1.20
N LEU A 230 -1.43 16.98 -1.58
CA LEU A 230 -0.74 17.15 -2.87
C LEU A 230 -1.56 16.50 -4.00
N ASP A 231 -2.68 17.12 -4.34
CA ASP A 231 -3.58 16.68 -5.40
C ASP A 231 -3.36 17.43 -6.73
N LYS A 232 -2.31 18.26 -6.81
CA LYS A 232 -2.00 19.10 -7.96
C LYS A 232 -0.49 19.24 -8.16
N LEU A 233 0.13 18.21 -8.65
CA LEU A 233 1.52 18.26 -9.08
C LEU A 233 1.57 18.39 -10.60
N GLY A 234 2.44 19.26 -11.10
CA GLY A 234 2.69 19.35 -12.54
C GLY A 234 3.43 18.09 -13.03
N VAL A 235 3.05 17.60 -14.18
CA VAL A 235 3.68 16.47 -14.86
C VAL A 235 4.02 16.86 -16.29
N ARG A 236 5.18 16.43 -16.75
CA ARG A 236 5.57 16.42 -18.17
C ARG A 236 5.97 15.02 -18.57
N VAL A 237 5.47 14.53 -19.69
CA VAL A 237 5.90 13.29 -20.31
C VAL A 237 6.46 13.60 -21.70
N ARG A 238 7.61 13.05 -22.04
CA ARG A 238 8.24 13.21 -23.34
C ARG A 238 8.55 11.86 -23.95
N THR A 239 8.26 11.69 -25.24
CA THR A 239 8.64 10.50 -26.02
C THR A 239 9.60 10.88 -27.14
N SER A 240 10.46 9.97 -27.56
CA SER A 240 11.33 10.15 -28.73
C SER A 240 11.89 8.82 -29.21
N THR A 241 12.26 8.75 -30.50
CA THR A 241 13.10 7.67 -31.03
C THR A 241 14.55 7.76 -30.60
N TYR A 242 14.96 8.83 -29.90
CA TYR A 242 16.32 9.06 -29.45
C TYR A 242 16.35 9.62 -28.02
N ALA A 243 16.63 8.75 -27.05
CA ALA A 243 16.57 9.09 -25.63
C ALA A 243 17.35 10.38 -25.24
N PRO A 244 18.56 10.65 -25.76
CA PRO A 244 19.29 11.86 -25.38
C PRO A 244 18.59 13.18 -25.70
N ASP A 245 17.64 13.22 -26.64
CA ASP A 245 16.87 14.44 -26.94
C ASP A 245 15.86 14.79 -25.84
N ILE A 246 15.49 13.80 -25.02
CA ILE A 246 14.46 13.90 -23.99
C ILE A 246 14.96 13.60 -22.57
N GLU A 247 16.25 13.62 -22.33
CA GLU A 247 16.83 13.48 -20.97
C GLU A 247 16.65 14.72 -20.12
N SER A 248 16.35 15.86 -20.75
CA SER A 248 15.99 17.12 -20.10
C SER A 248 14.49 17.36 -20.17
N PRO A 249 13.88 17.99 -19.17
CA PRO A 249 12.49 18.39 -19.23
C PRO A 249 12.23 19.47 -20.29
N THR A 250 13.27 20.13 -20.76
CA THR A 250 13.20 21.24 -21.72
C THR A 250 14.04 20.97 -22.96
N GLY A 251 13.81 21.77 -23.99
CA GLY A 251 14.58 21.69 -25.24
C GLY A 251 13.86 20.89 -26.31
N MET A 252 14.53 20.80 -27.48
CA MET A 252 13.94 20.24 -28.68
C MET A 252 14.31 18.77 -28.91
N SER A 253 13.33 17.98 -29.28
CA SER A 253 13.51 16.65 -29.87
C SER A 253 13.17 16.66 -31.36
N MET A 254 13.81 15.80 -32.14
CA MET A 254 13.55 15.68 -33.57
C MET A 254 12.49 14.62 -33.91
N SER A 255 11.87 14.03 -32.92
CA SER A 255 10.76 13.09 -33.04
C SER A 255 10.04 12.98 -31.72
N GLY A 256 8.88 12.34 -31.74
CA GLY A 256 8.12 12.13 -30.51
C GLY A 256 7.17 13.27 -30.20
N GLU A 257 6.85 13.42 -28.96
CA GLU A 257 5.80 14.27 -28.44
C GLU A 257 6.07 14.67 -26.99
N VAL A 258 5.48 15.76 -26.54
CA VAL A 258 5.48 16.19 -25.14
C VAL A 258 4.06 16.46 -24.67
N GLU A 259 3.72 15.93 -23.50
CA GLU A 259 2.42 16.11 -22.86
C GLU A 259 2.58 16.62 -21.43
N ASP A 260 1.82 17.63 -21.08
CA ASP A 260 1.86 18.33 -19.80
C ASP A 260 0.50 18.26 -19.07
N PHE A 261 0.49 17.83 -17.83
CA PHE A 261 -0.73 17.60 -17.06
C PHE A 261 -0.61 18.00 -15.60
N GLU A 262 -1.76 18.16 -14.94
CA GLU A 262 -1.82 18.06 -13.48
C GLU A 262 -2.00 16.61 -13.04
N THR A 263 -1.33 16.19 -11.98
CA THR A 263 -1.49 14.85 -11.39
C THR A 263 -2.11 14.90 -10.02
N GLN A 264 -2.59 13.73 -9.62
CA GLN A 264 -3.08 13.39 -8.29
C GLN A 264 -2.28 12.20 -7.77
N VAL A 265 -1.84 12.25 -6.51
CA VAL A 265 -1.14 11.11 -5.90
C VAL A 265 -2.15 10.18 -5.23
N ILE A 266 -2.14 8.92 -5.64
CA ILE A 266 -2.96 7.84 -5.07
C ILE A 266 -2.12 7.08 -4.05
N PHE A 267 -2.61 7.00 -2.82
CA PHE A 267 -1.96 6.32 -1.71
C PHE A 267 -2.67 5.00 -1.41
N PRO A 268 -1.94 3.93 -1.06
CA PRO A 268 -2.57 2.72 -0.56
C PRO A 268 -3.24 2.98 0.80
N PRO A 269 -4.30 2.24 1.16
CA PRO A 269 -4.86 2.32 2.49
C PRO A 269 -3.84 1.86 3.53
N LYS A 270 -4.04 2.27 4.79
CA LYS A 270 -3.14 1.99 5.90
C LYS A 270 -3.82 1.11 6.94
N GLY A 271 -3.21 -0.02 7.27
CA GLY A 271 -3.61 -0.92 8.34
C GLY A 271 -2.90 -0.62 9.66
N SER A 272 -3.56 -0.92 10.77
CA SER A 272 -2.98 -0.82 12.12
C SER A 272 -2.27 -2.11 12.53
N LYS A 273 -1.40 -2.02 13.53
CA LYS A 273 -0.85 -3.16 14.26
C LYS A 273 -1.67 -3.40 15.52
N LYS A 274 -2.04 -4.66 15.76
CA LYS A 274 -2.68 -5.09 17.02
C LYS A 274 -1.91 -6.27 17.63
N GLU A 275 -1.83 -6.24 18.94
CA GLU A 275 -1.23 -7.30 19.74
C GLU A 275 -2.22 -7.73 20.82
N THR A 276 -2.29 -9.02 21.11
CA THR A 276 -3.10 -9.55 22.20
C THR A 276 -2.26 -10.50 23.04
N THR A 277 -2.67 -10.71 24.28
CA THR A 277 -2.04 -11.67 25.18
C THR A 277 -3.13 -12.39 25.97
N ASN A 278 -3.17 -13.71 25.89
CA ASN A 278 -4.08 -14.53 26.66
C ASN A 278 -3.43 -15.86 27.05
N LEU A 279 -4.12 -16.66 27.85
CA LEU A 279 -3.62 -17.94 28.34
C LEU A 279 -3.54 -19.02 27.25
N GLN A 280 -2.72 -20.00 27.49
CA GLN A 280 -2.63 -21.24 26.72
C GLN A 280 -4.01 -21.89 26.56
N GLY A 281 -4.35 -22.26 25.33
CA GLY A 281 -5.64 -22.88 24.99
C GLY A 281 -6.83 -21.92 24.92
N VAL A 282 -6.62 -20.63 25.16
CA VAL A 282 -7.68 -19.61 25.09
C VAL A 282 -7.66 -18.89 23.75
N LYS A 283 -8.82 -18.84 23.09
CA LYS A 283 -9.01 -18.07 21.87
C LYS A 283 -8.75 -16.59 22.11
N GLN A 284 -8.14 -15.93 21.14
CA GLN A 284 -7.89 -14.50 21.16
C GLN A 284 -8.59 -13.81 20.00
N THR A 285 -9.09 -12.61 20.22
CA THR A 285 -9.71 -11.80 19.20
C THR A 285 -9.16 -10.37 19.23
N ALA A 286 -9.11 -9.75 18.07
CA ALA A 286 -8.72 -8.36 17.93
C ALA A 286 -9.47 -7.70 16.78
N THR A 287 -9.42 -6.36 16.74
CA THR A 287 -9.86 -5.58 15.58
C THR A 287 -8.65 -4.85 15.01
N VAL A 288 -8.33 -5.14 13.76
CA VAL A 288 -7.31 -4.41 12.98
C VAL A 288 -8.04 -3.36 12.16
N GLU A 289 -7.71 -2.10 12.42
CA GLU A 289 -8.34 -0.96 11.76
C GLU A 289 -7.58 -0.60 10.49
N PHE A 290 -8.33 -0.26 9.44
CA PHE A 290 -7.80 0.23 8.17
C PHE A 290 -8.33 1.61 7.84
N THR A 291 -7.51 2.45 7.27
CA THR A 291 -7.85 3.80 6.85
C THR A 291 -7.47 3.98 5.40
N ALA A 292 -8.44 4.28 4.55
CA ALA A 292 -8.15 4.74 3.19
C ALA A 292 -7.47 6.11 3.26
N GLN A 293 -6.60 6.43 2.32
CA GLN A 293 -5.80 7.63 2.33
C GLN A 293 -6.02 8.47 1.07
N GLY A 294 -6.03 9.79 1.24
CA GLY A 294 -6.15 10.73 0.14
C GLY A 294 -7.53 10.76 -0.52
N LYS A 295 -7.54 11.16 -1.77
CA LYS A 295 -8.77 11.34 -2.56
C LYS A 295 -9.06 10.14 -3.45
N GLN A 296 -10.32 9.98 -3.82
CA GLN A 296 -10.73 9.06 -4.85
C GLN A 296 -10.06 9.44 -6.18
N ARG A 297 -9.65 8.43 -6.96
CA ARG A 297 -9.01 8.63 -8.27
C ARG A 297 -9.85 9.56 -9.15
N TYR A 298 -9.19 10.56 -9.70
CA TYR A 298 -9.78 11.60 -10.53
C TYR A 298 -10.86 12.46 -9.83
N SER A 299 -10.84 12.51 -8.50
CA SER A 299 -11.69 13.40 -7.71
C SER A 299 -10.86 14.35 -6.85
N ARG A 300 -11.23 15.64 -6.86
CA ARG A 300 -10.62 16.64 -5.98
C ARG A 300 -11.38 16.80 -4.66
N THR A 301 -12.59 16.26 -4.57
CA THR A 301 -13.52 16.47 -3.44
C THR A 301 -13.81 15.20 -2.67
N GLU A 302 -13.94 14.06 -3.35
CA GLU A 302 -14.32 12.80 -2.72
C GLU A 302 -13.09 12.10 -2.14
N ASP A 303 -13.23 11.64 -0.89
CA ASP A 303 -12.18 10.89 -0.22
C ASP A 303 -12.14 9.43 -0.70
N ALA A 304 -10.95 8.83 -0.71
CA ALA A 304 -10.81 7.41 -0.85
C ALA A 304 -11.49 6.68 0.32
N VAL A 305 -12.10 5.55 0.06
CA VAL A 305 -12.78 4.72 1.07
C VAL A 305 -12.37 3.25 0.91
N ILE A 306 -12.43 2.50 2.00
CA ILE A 306 -12.20 1.05 1.95
C ILE A 306 -13.25 0.41 1.04
N ASP A 307 -12.83 -0.48 0.16
CA ASP A 307 -13.72 -1.25 -0.71
C ASP A 307 -14.39 -2.37 0.09
N GLU A 308 -15.64 -2.13 0.49
CA GLU A 308 -16.43 -3.09 1.27
C GLU A 308 -16.93 -4.27 0.44
N THR A 309 -16.75 -4.25 -0.88
CA THR A 309 -17.12 -5.38 -1.77
C THR A 309 -16.05 -6.47 -1.80
N VAL A 310 -14.84 -6.16 -1.33
CA VAL A 310 -13.72 -7.10 -1.25
C VAL A 310 -13.43 -7.44 0.21
N GLU A 311 -13.56 -8.72 0.55
CA GLU A 311 -13.20 -9.21 1.90
C GLU A 311 -11.70 -9.06 2.18
N PRO A 312 -11.32 -8.79 3.45
CA PRO A 312 -9.92 -8.80 3.84
C PRO A 312 -9.32 -10.19 3.65
N PHE A 313 -8.02 -10.24 3.38
CA PHE A 313 -7.33 -11.52 3.25
C PHE A 313 -5.94 -11.48 3.89
N ILE A 314 -5.47 -12.68 4.27
CA ILE A 314 -4.13 -12.87 4.84
C ILE A 314 -3.14 -13.05 3.69
N VAL A 315 -1.95 -12.47 3.80
CA VAL A 315 -0.85 -12.65 2.86
C VAL A 315 0.35 -13.29 3.54
N ASP A 316 1.11 -14.05 2.76
CA ASP A 316 2.40 -14.64 3.17
C ASP A 316 3.55 -13.60 3.12
N GLU A 317 4.76 -14.06 3.39
CA GLU A 317 5.98 -13.26 3.33
C GLU A 317 6.31 -12.69 1.94
N ASN A 318 5.74 -13.26 0.88
CA ASN A 318 5.88 -12.79 -0.50
C ASN A 318 4.71 -11.89 -0.93
N GLY A 319 3.78 -11.57 -0.02
CA GLY A 319 2.59 -10.78 -0.31
C GLY A 319 1.52 -11.54 -1.10
N GLN A 320 1.63 -12.88 -1.21
CA GLN A 320 0.64 -13.70 -1.87
C GLN A 320 -0.47 -14.10 -0.91
N LYS A 321 -1.71 -14.10 -1.41
CA LYS A 321 -2.86 -14.55 -0.61
C LYS A 321 -2.66 -16.01 -0.19
N VAL A 322 -2.80 -16.27 1.13
CA VAL A 322 -2.67 -17.63 1.69
C VAL A 322 -3.89 -18.48 1.39
N GLU A 323 -3.70 -19.81 1.38
CA GLU A 323 -4.80 -20.77 1.32
C GLU A 323 -5.42 -20.95 2.72
N LEU A 324 -6.73 -21.10 2.76
CA LEU A 324 -7.49 -21.32 3.97
C LEU A 324 -8.00 -22.78 4.00
N ASP A 325 -8.18 -23.31 5.20
CA ASP A 325 -8.83 -24.62 5.39
C ASP A 325 -10.34 -24.57 5.06
N ALA A 326 -11.01 -25.71 5.16
CA ALA A 326 -12.44 -25.84 4.87
C ALA A 326 -13.35 -24.99 5.80
N GLU A 327 -12.83 -24.60 6.96
CA GLU A 327 -13.51 -23.78 7.97
C GLU A 327 -13.17 -22.28 7.84
N GLY A 328 -12.32 -21.92 6.87
CA GLY A 328 -11.91 -20.54 6.58
C GLY A 328 -10.76 -20.02 7.47
N TYR A 329 -9.94 -20.92 8.02
CA TYR A 329 -8.77 -20.55 8.81
C TYR A 329 -7.47 -20.71 8.02
N TYR A 330 -6.55 -19.80 8.24
CA TYR A 330 -5.14 -19.97 7.88
C TYR A 330 -4.42 -20.70 9.00
N VAL A 331 -3.87 -21.87 8.70
CA VAL A 331 -3.20 -22.76 9.67
C VAL A 331 -1.70 -22.54 9.63
N VAL A 332 -1.12 -22.19 10.80
CA VAL A 332 0.33 -22.09 11.02
C VAL A 332 0.75 -23.22 11.96
N ASN A 333 1.35 -24.26 11.40
CA ASN A 333 1.71 -25.46 12.15
C ASN A 333 2.60 -25.16 13.36
N GLY A 334 2.20 -25.65 14.54
CA GLY A 334 2.91 -25.46 15.80
C GLY A 334 2.70 -24.09 16.45
N GLU A 335 1.84 -23.25 15.89
CA GLU A 335 1.46 -21.97 16.42
C GLU A 335 -0.06 -21.88 16.68
N GLY A 336 -0.87 -22.17 15.66
CA GLY A 336 -2.32 -22.10 15.74
C GLY A 336 -2.97 -21.78 14.41
N LYS A 337 -4.23 -21.33 14.46
CA LYS A 337 -4.98 -20.95 13.28
C LYS A 337 -5.64 -19.58 13.40
N TYR A 338 -5.68 -18.87 12.28
CA TYR A 338 -6.17 -17.49 12.18
C TYR A 338 -7.36 -17.40 11.24
N ARG A 339 -8.30 -16.51 11.56
CA ARG A 339 -9.39 -16.14 10.66
C ARG A 339 -9.58 -14.62 10.68
N VAL A 340 -9.76 -14.03 9.51
CA VAL A 340 -10.10 -12.61 9.34
C VAL A 340 -11.47 -12.48 8.72
N THR A 341 -12.28 -11.52 9.22
CA THR A 341 -13.63 -11.25 8.74
C THR A 341 -13.96 -9.78 8.87
N GLY A 342 -14.94 -9.30 8.09
CA GLY A 342 -15.43 -7.93 8.17
C GLY A 342 -15.05 -7.10 6.95
N ALA A 343 -16.06 -6.74 6.16
CA ALA A 343 -15.91 -6.04 4.89
C ALA A 343 -15.54 -4.56 5.03
N GLY A 344 -15.76 -3.94 6.20
CA GLY A 344 -15.50 -2.51 6.45
C GLY A 344 -14.03 -2.22 6.80
N LYS A 345 -13.83 -1.05 7.39
CA LYS A 345 -12.53 -0.59 7.89
C LYS A 345 -12.04 -1.38 9.11
N ASP A 346 -12.94 -2.00 9.85
CA ASP A 346 -12.67 -2.73 11.09
C ASP A 346 -12.66 -4.24 10.81
N VAL A 347 -11.48 -4.79 10.61
CA VAL A 347 -11.29 -6.21 10.35
C VAL A 347 -11.17 -6.96 11.67
N LYS A 348 -12.08 -7.89 11.91
CA LYS A 348 -12.03 -8.80 13.06
C LYS A 348 -11.05 -9.92 12.79
N VAL A 349 -10.21 -10.20 13.77
CA VAL A 349 -9.25 -11.29 13.74
C VAL A 349 -9.53 -12.24 14.89
N GLU A 350 -9.57 -13.54 14.60
CA GLU A 350 -9.56 -14.62 15.59
C GLU A 350 -8.23 -15.37 15.50
N PHE A 351 -7.71 -15.76 16.64
CA PHE A 351 -6.59 -16.69 16.77
C PHE A 351 -6.95 -17.79 17.75
N ILE A 352 -6.79 -19.03 17.32
CA ILE A 352 -6.94 -20.22 18.14
C ILE A 352 -5.56 -20.88 18.23
N PRO A 353 -4.90 -20.83 19.41
CA PRO A 353 -3.57 -21.41 19.55
C PRO A 353 -3.62 -22.93 19.48
N ASP A 354 -2.56 -23.54 18.94
CA ASP A 354 -2.36 -24.99 19.01
C ASP A 354 -2.20 -25.45 20.45
N ASN A 355 -2.63 -26.68 20.73
CA ASN A 355 -2.41 -27.32 22.04
C ASN A 355 -0.91 -27.38 22.33
N GLY A 356 -0.48 -26.68 23.40
CA GLY A 356 0.90 -26.63 23.82
C GLY A 356 1.69 -25.43 23.30
N PHE A 357 1.15 -24.63 22.38
CA PHE A 357 1.81 -23.39 21.97
C PHE A 357 1.87 -22.37 23.11
N VAL A 358 3.06 -21.82 23.33
CA VAL A 358 3.36 -20.79 24.35
C VAL A 358 4.38 -19.81 23.76
N GLY A 359 4.21 -18.54 24.05
CA GLY A 359 5.09 -17.47 23.56
C GLY A 359 4.41 -16.55 22.56
N THR A 360 5.19 -15.67 21.95
CA THR A 360 4.69 -14.75 20.93
C THR A 360 4.71 -15.44 19.58
N ALA A 361 3.55 -15.48 18.95
CA ALA A 361 3.37 -16.01 17.62
C ALA A 361 4.05 -15.15 16.55
N ALA A 362 4.39 -15.74 15.42
CA ALA A 362 4.83 -15.00 14.24
C ALA A 362 3.74 -14.01 13.78
N GLY A 363 2.48 -14.37 13.99
CA GLY A 363 1.32 -13.56 13.65
C GLY A 363 1.03 -13.52 12.15
N ILE A 364 0.08 -12.66 11.75
CA ILE A 364 -0.38 -12.57 10.36
C ILE A 364 -0.33 -11.15 9.83
N THR A 365 -0.17 -11.05 8.51
CA THR A 365 -0.29 -9.82 7.74
C THR A 365 -1.62 -9.82 6.99
N ILE A 366 -2.36 -8.71 7.11
CA ILE A 366 -3.73 -8.58 6.60
C ILE A 366 -3.77 -7.48 5.56
N ARG A 367 -4.31 -7.78 4.40
CA ARG A 367 -4.42 -6.87 3.27
C ARG A 367 -5.86 -6.43 3.02
N ARG A 368 -6.02 -5.14 2.66
CA ARG A 368 -7.30 -4.52 2.28
C ARG A 368 -7.12 -3.70 1.01
N LEU A 369 -8.20 -3.57 0.26
CA LEU A 369 -8.29 -2.68 -0.90
C LEU A 369 -9.14 -1.46 -0.56
N ASP A 370 -8.89 -0.38 -1.31
CA ASP A 370 -9.77 0.79 -1.36
C ASP A 370 -10.52 0.87 -2.70
N ASN A 371 -11.40 1.86 -2.82
CA ASN A 371 -12.17 2.11 -4.03
C ASN A 371 -11.35 2.65 -5.21
N ASN A 372 -10.06 2.95 -5.00
CA ASN A 372 -9.11 3.24 -6.06
C ASN A 372 -8.49 1.98 -6.67
N ALA A 373 -8.95 0.80 -6.25
CA ALA A 373 -8.38 -0.50 -6.59
C ALA A 373 -6.89 -0.64 -6.18
N VAL A 374 -6.47 0.08 -5.15
CA VAL A 374 -5.14 -0.02 -4.56
C VAL A 374 -5.23 -0.82 -3.27
N ASP A 375 -4.37 -1.81 -3.11
CA ASP A 375 -4.30 -2.59 -1.87
C ASP A 375 -3.27 -2.00 -0.89
N THR A 376 -3.35 -2.43 0.38
CA THR A 376 -2.44 -2.02 1.45
C THR A 376 -1.01 -2.53 1.27
N GLY A 377 -0.80 -3.50 0.39
CA GLY A 377 0.53 -4.01 0.04
C GLY A 377 1.24 -3.06 -0.91
N TRP A 378 2.48 -2.74 -0.61
CA TRP A 378 3.34 -2.04 -1.55
C TRP A 378 3.66 -2.98 -2.71
N ASN A 379 3.39 -2.54 -3.94
CA ASN A 379 3.77 -3.31 -5.12
C ASN A 379 5.30 -3.26 -5.26
N THR A 380 5.98 -4.22 -4.66
CA THR A 380 7.43 -4.33 -4.76
C THR A 380 7.76 -5.22 -5.95
N LYS A 381 8.31 -4.65 -7.02
CA LYS A 381 9.00 -5.45 -8.04
C LYS A 381 10.33 -6.03 -7.53
N ASP A 382 10.78 -5.55 -6.40
CA ASP A 382 11.98 -6.03 -5.72
C ASP A 382 11.59 -7.16 -4.74
N ASN A 383 11.64 -8.38 -5.23
CA ASN A 383 11.45 -9.59 -4.43
C ASN A 383 12.54 -9.80 -3.35
N SER A 384 13.52 -8.88 -3.21
CA SER A 384 14.60 -8.99 -2.24
C SER A 384 14.24 -8.47 -0.86
N GLN A 385 13.13 -7.74 -0.72
CA GLN A 385 12.66 -7.24 0.57
C GLN A 385 11.44 -8.04 1.03
N PRO A 386 11.51 -8.73 2.17
CA PRO A 386 10.34 -9.41 2.71
C PRO A 386 9.26 -8.40 3.04
N VAL A 387 8.08 -8.57 2.45
CA VAL A 387 6.89 -7.72 2.63
C VAL A 387 6.46 -7.62 4.10
N ILE A 388 6.98 -8.48 4.96
CA ILE A 388 6.50 -8.68 6.34
C ILE A 388 7.47 -8.19 7.41
N SER A 389 8.77 -8.03 7.13
CA SER A 389 9.74 -7.93 8.21
C SER A 389 9.75 -6.60 8.93
N ASP A 390 9.25 -5.56 8.30
CA ASP A 390 9.24 -4.24 8.90
C ASP A 390 8.00 -3.45 8.45
N GLN A 391 7.22 -2.99 9.42
CA GLN A 391 6.02 -2.17 9.18
C GLN A 391 6.32 -0.80 8.54
N THR A 392 7.58 -0.46 8.36
CA THR A 392 7.99 0.75 7.63
C THR A 392 7.83 0.61 6.12
N ASN A 393 7.78 -0.62 5.60
CA ASN A 393 7.78 -0.91 4.17
C ASN A 393 6.43 -1.38 3.61
N THR A 394 5.42 -1.56 4.45
CA THR A 394 4.07 -1.96 4.03
C THR A 394 2.99 -1.16 4.76
N MET A 395 1.85 -0.96 4.10
CA MET A 395 0.63 -0.42 4.71
C MET A 395 -0.32 -1.51 5.20
N ASP A 396 0.01 -2.78 5.01
CA ASP A 396 -0.80 -3.90 5.48
C ASP A 396 -1.01 -3.85 7.00
N GLY A 397 -2.15 -4.33 7.45
CA GLY A 397 -2.44 -4.52 8.86
C GLY A 397 -1.65 -5.70 9.44
N ARG A 398 -1.36 -5.65 10.74
CA ARG A 398 -0.60 -6.69 11.43
C ARG A 398 -1.28 -7.14 12.71
N TYR A 399 -1.37 -8.45 12.91
CA TYR A 399 -1.86 -9.01 14.17
C TYR A 399 -0.86 -10.01 14.75
N ILE A 400 -0.48 -9.83 16.02
CA ILE A 400 0.51 -10.65 16.71
C ILE A 400 -0.03 -11.06 18.08
N PRO A 401 -0.50 -12.31 18.25
CA PRO A 401 -0.92 -12.82 19.54
C PRO A 401 0.26 -13.35 20.36
N THR A 402 0.16 -13.22 21.67
CA THR A 402 1.07 -13.85 22.65
C THR A 402 0.27 -14.79 23.53
N VAL A 403 0.79 -15.99 23.74
CA VAL A 403 0.19 -17.01 24.58
C VAL A 403 1.01 -17.18 25.86
N THR A 404 0.39 -16.87 27.00
CA THR A 404 0.98 -17.03 28.32
C THR A 404 0.82 -18.48 28.78
N PRO A 405 1.87 -19.13 29.30
CA PRO A 405 1.76 -20.51 29.80
C PRO A 405 0.81 -20.61 30.98
N LEU A 406 0.11 -21.73 31.08
CA LEU A 406 -0.56 -22.13 32.32
C LEU A 406 0.47 -22.58 33.36
N SER A 407 0.24 -22.19 34.62
CA SER A 407 0.90 -22.80 35.77
C SER A 407 0.44 -24.25 35.92
N GLU A 408 1.00 -24.96 36.91
CA GLU A 408 0.54 -26.32 37.23
C GLU A 408 -0.97 -26.34 37.49
N GLU A 409 -1.62 -27.43 37.06
CA GLU A 409 -3.05 -27.65 37.37
C GLU A 409 -3.27 -27.76 38.86
N VAL A 410 -4.27 -27.05 39.39
CA VAL A 410 -4.64 -27.10 40.79
C VAL A 410 -5.90 -27.94 40.95
N THR A 411 -5.82 -28.95 41.78
CA THR A 411 -6.95 -29.83 42.11
C THR A 411 -7.32 -29.74 43.59
N THR A 412 -8.58 -29.93 43.90
CA THR A 412 -9.07 -30.13 45.27
C THR A 412 -10.00 -31.35 45.31
N GLU A 413 -10.00 -32.03 46.43
CA GLU A 413 -10.92 -33.16 46.66
C GLU A 413 -11.60 -32.95 48.02
N ASP A 414 -12.93 -33.14 48.04
CA ASP A 414 -13.69 -33.12 49.28
C ASP A 414 -14.94 -33.98 49.15
N LEU A 415 -15.66 -34.16 50.26
CA LEU A 415 -16.85 -34.99 50.32
C LEU A 415 -18.08 -34.23 49.78
N GLN A 416 -19.05 -35.00 49.31
CA GLN A 416 -20.33 -34.51 48.82
C GLN A 416 -20.96 -33.50 49.80
N GLY A 417 -21.35 -32.34 49.26
CA GLY A 417 -21.98 -31.27 50.01
C GLY A 417 -21.04 -30.34 50.78
N LEU A 418 -19.73 -30.55 50.71
CA LEU A 418 -18.75 -29.64 51.27
C LEU A 418 -18.23 -28.64 50.23
N GLU A 419 -17.91 -27.46 50.67
CA GLU A 419 -17.26 -26.41 49.83
C GLU A 419 -15.75 -26.69 49.73
N HIS A 420 -15.19 -26.42 48.56
CA HIS A 420 -13.76 -26.51 48.33
C HIS A 420 -13.16 -25.10 48.32
N ASP A 421 -12.26 -24.82 49.22
CA ASP A 421 -11.52 -23.54 49.26
C ASP A 421 -10.04 -23.80 48.99
N LYS A 422 -9.44 -22.98 48.10
CA LYS A 422 -8.02 -23.08 47.76
C LYS A 422 -7.41 -21.75 47.51
N LYS A 423 -6.30 -21.48 48.17
CA LYS A 423 -5.41 -20.37 47.81
C LYS A 423 -4.56 -20.78 46.61
N LEU A 424 -4.58 -19.95 45.58
CA LEU A 424 -3.85 -20.18 44.33
C LEU A 424 -2.49 -19.48 44.37
N THR A 425 -1.49 -20.11 43.76
CA THR A 425 -0.17 -19.51 43.54
C THR A 425 0.09 -19.49 42.06
N PHE A 426 0.20 -18.30 41.50
CA PHE A 426 0.46 -18.11 40.09
C PHE A 426 1.95 -17.91 39.86
N THR A 427 2.48 -18.51 38.80
CA THR A 427 3.87 -18.37 38.38
C THR A 427 3.94 -18.11 36.87
N ASN A 428 4.96 -17.37 36.46
CA ASN A 428 5.34 -17.24 35.06
C ASN A 428 6.86 -17.43 34.92
N GLY A 429 7.38 -17.29 33.72
CA GLY A 429 8.82 -17.46 33.48
C GLY A 429 9.73 -16.52 34.28
N SER A 430 9.19 -15.49 34.95
CA SER A 430 9.92 -14.52 35.77
C SER A 430 9.74 -14.72 37.28
N GLY A 431 8.87 -15.65 37.70
CA GLY A 431 8.63 -15.98 39.13
C GLY A 431 7.16 -15.94 39.52
N GLU A 432 6.91 -15.73 40.83
CA GLU A 432 5.55 -15.67 41.40
C GLU A 432 4.83 -14.38 40.98
N VAL A 433 3.59 -14.51 40.54
CA VAL A 433 2.67 -13.41 40.21
C VAL A 433 1.57 -13.35 41.27
N LYS A 434 1.52 -12.26 42.03
CA LYS A 434 0.56 -12.11 43.13
C LYS A 434 -0.67 -11.33 42.67
N PRO A 435 -1.89 -11.86 42.90
CA PRO A 435 -3.10 -11.08 42.75
C PRO A 435 -3.10 -9.83 43.65
N SER A 436 -3.62 -8.73 43.11
CA SER A 436 -3.76 -7.45 43.78
C SER A 436 -4.82 -6.60 43.09
N ALA A 437 -5.08 -5.40 43.60
CA ALA A 437 -5.99 -4.47 42.94
C ALA A 437 -5.51 -4.03 41.54
N ALA A 438 -4.19 -3.96 41.32
CA ALA A 438 -3.61 -3.62 40.02
C ALA A 438 -3.45 -4.86 39.10
N THR A 439 -3.48 -6.04 39.69
CA THR A 439 -3.34 -7.32 38.98
C THR A 439 -4.37 -8.31 39.50
N PRO A 440 -5.68 -8.08 39.29
CA PRO A 440 -6.72 -8.96 39.83
C PRO A 440 -6.75 -10.33 39.15
N MET A 441 -7.25 -11.32 39.87
CA MET A 441 -7.66 -12.59 39.26
C MET A 441 -9.01 -12.43 38.56
N VAL A 442 -9.21 -13.18 37.50
CA VAL A 442 -10.49 -13.23 36.77
C VAL A 442 -10.67 -14.60 36.14
N ILE A 443 -11.91 -15.10 36.09
CA ILE A 443 -12.26 -16.31 35.35
C ILE A 443 -12.34 -15.94 33.86
N VAL A 444 -11.75 -16.78 33.01
CA VAL A 444 -11.74 -16.59 31.54
C VAL A 444 -12.48 -17.72 30.85
N ASP A 445 -13.28 -17.37 29.85
CA ASP A 445 -13.91 -18.33 28.96
C ASP A 445 -12.92 -18.73 27.84
N PRO A 446 -12.50 -20.01 27.77
CA PRO A 446 -11.53 -20.46 26.78
C PRO A 446 -12.06 -20.40 25.33
N GLU A 447 -13.38 -20.48 25.14
CA GLU A 447 -14.02 -20.51 23.81
C GLU A 447 -14.12 -19.13 23.17
N THR A 448 -14.35 -18.11 23.99
CA THR A 448 -14.50 -16.74 23.51
C THR A 448 -13.29 -15.86 23.78
N GLY A 449 -12.43 -16.25 24.72
CA GLY A 449 -11.35 -15.43 25.24
C GLY A 449 -11.82 -14.28 26.15
N GLY A 450 -13.12 -14.23 26.44
CA GLY A 450 -13.75 -13.20 27.26
C GLY A 450 -13.57 -13.42 28.75
N LEU A 451 -13.53 -12.32 29.51
CA LEU A 451 -13.50 -12.34 30.96
C LEU A 451 -14.93 -12.55 31.50
N ILE A 452 -15.13 -13.62 32.28
CA ILE A 452 -16.44 -13.93 32.87
C ILE A 452 -16.68 -13.09 34.12
N GLY A 453 -15.61 -12.83 34.88
CA GLY A 453 -15.68 -12.10 36.15
C GLY A 453 -15.23 -12.96 37.33
N ASN A 454 -15.87 -12.75 38.49
CA ASN A 454 -15.48 -13.41 39.74
C ASN A 454 -16.30 -14.67 40.07
N GLU A 455 -17.32 -14.97 39.28
CA GLU A 455 -18.22 -16.12 39.49
C GLU A 455 -18.50 -16.79 38.13
N ALA A 456 -18.60 -18.12 38.17
CA ALA A 456 -19.00 -18.91 37.00
C ALA A 456 -19.76 -20.15 37.42
N PRO A 457 -20.81 -20.57 36.67
CA PRO A 457 -21.48 -21.86 36.92
C PRO A 457 -20.52 -23.01 36.67
N ALA A 458 -20.44 -23.94 37.60
CA ALA A 458 -19.72 -25.22 37.40
C ALA A 458 -20.59 -26.13 36.54
N MET A 459 -20.08 -26.54 35.39
CA MET A 459 -20.79 -27.34 34.41
C MET A 459 -20.32 -28.78 34.43
N LYS A 460 -21.23 -29.71 34.12
CA LYS A 460 -20.92 -31.10 33.79
C LYS A 460 -21.97 -31.64 32.81
N ASP A 461 -21.52 -32.17 31.69
CA ASP A 461 -22.41 -32.69 30.63
C ASP A 461 -23.57 -31.73 30.27
N GLY A 462 -23.26 -30.46 30.18
CA GLY A 462 -24.21 -29.38 29.84
C GLY A 462 -25.17 -28.98 30.98
N LYS A 463 -24.97 -29.46 32.23
CA LYS A 463 -25.79 -29.14 33.40
C LYS A 463 -24.99 -28.36 34.43
N VAL A 464 -25.63 -27.44 35.12
CA VAL A 464 -25.04 -26.72 36.26
C VAL A 464 -25.00 -27.65 37.46
N VAL A 465 -23.81 -27.94 37.98
CA VAL A 465 -23.55 -28.85 39.09
C VAL A 465 -22.97 -28.16 40.34
N GLY A 466 -22.77 -26.85 40.27
CA GLY A 466 -22.25 -26.03 41.35
C GLY A 466 -21.92 -24.62 40.90
N LEU A 467 -21.20 -23.88 41.74
CA LEU A 467 -20.76 -22.52 41.51
C LEU A 467 -19.26 -22.40 41.82
N TYR A 468 -18.53 -21.74 40.93
CA TYR A 468 -17.17 -21.24 41.18
C TYR A 468 -17.22 -19.78 41.58
N GLU A 469 -16.46 -19.43 42.61
CA GLU A 469 -16.27 -18.05 43.08
C GLU A 469 -14.77 -17.81 43.27
N ILE A 470 -14.30 -16.62 42.97
CA ILE A 470 -12.90 -16.22 43.23
C ILE A 470 -12.84 -14.92 44.02
N ASP A 471 -11.85 -14.81 44.90
CA ASP A 471 -11.45 -13.53 45.49
C ASP A 471 -10.34 -12.94 44.64
N PRO A 472 -10.66 -11.89 43.84
CA PRO A 472 -9.74 -11.36 42.83
C PRO A 472 -8.44 -10.76 43.38
N ILE A 473 -8.42 -10.39 44.65
CA ILE A 473 -7.27 -9.72 45.29
C ILE A 473 -6.49 -10.65 46.21
N ASN A 474 -7.21 -11.46 46.99
CA ASN A 474 -6.57 -12.38 47.94
C ASN A 474 -6.09 -13.68 47.32
N GLY A 475 -6.51 -13.98 46.08
CA GLY A 475 -6.01 -15.13 45.35
C GLY A 475 -6.60 -16.44 45.77
N THR A 476 -7.86 -16.49 46.20
CA THR A 476 -8.54 -17.72 46.57
C THR A 476 -9.63 -18.09 45.57
N VAL A 477 -9.79 -19.41 45.33
CA VAL A 477 -10.91 -19.96 44.58
C VAL A 477 -11.75 -20.80 45.51
N LYS A 478 -13.06 -20.69 45.38
CA LYS A 478 -14.06 -21.48 46.06
C LYS A 478 -14.93 -22.20 45.05
N PHE A 479 -15.21 -23.47 45.32
CA PHE A 479 -16.19 -24.25 44.57
C PHE A 479 -17.27 -24.76 45.54
N THR A 480 -18.51 -24.42 45.26
CA THR A 480 -19.69 -24.88 46.00
C THR A 480 -20.47 -25.85 45.15
N PRO A 481 -20.38 -27.17 45.39
CA PRO A 481 -21.13 -28.16 44.63
C PRO A 481 -22.63 -28.15 44.98
N ASN A 482 -23.47 -28.53 44.02
CA ASN A 482 -24.86 -28.86 44.32
C ASN A 482 -24.90 -30.08 45.27
N LYS A 483 -25.87 -30.11 46.17
CA LYS A 483 -25.96 -31.12 47.26
C LYS A 483 -25.87 -32.58 46.78
N ASP A 484 -26.40 -32.86 45.60
CA ASP A 484 -26.47 -34.22 45.06
C ASP A 484 -25.34 -34.51 44.04
N PHE A 485 -24.44 -33.55 43.82
CA PHE A 485 -23.37 -33.74 42.84
C PHE A 485 -22.23 -34.60 43.41
N ILE A 486 -21.77 -35.55 42.59
CA ILE A 486 -20.60 -36.40 42.81
C ILE A 486 -19.79 -36.40 41.50
N GLY A 487 -18.48 -36.35 41.59
CA GLY A 487 -17.57 -36.42 40.46
C GLY A 487 -16.83 -35.10 40.22
N THR A 488 -16.29 -34.94 39.03
CA THR A 488 -15.46 -33.81 38.64
C THR A 488 -16.23 -32.96 37.63
N PRO A 489 -16.53 -31.69 37.94
CA PRO A 489 -17.12 -30.75 36.98
C PRO A 489 -16.09 -30.38 35.92
N ASP A 490 -16.54 -29.70 34.88
CA ASP A 490 -15.67 -29.10 33.90
C ASP A 490 -14.74 -28.06 34.58
N PRO A 491 -13.43 -28.06 34.28
CA PRO A 491 -12.49 -27.18 34.93
C PRO A 491 -12.72 -25.70 34.53
N ILE A 492 -12.28 -24.79 35.39
CA ILE A 492 -12.22 -23.37 35.03
C ILE A 492 -10.79 -22.93 34.82
N LEU A 493 -10.63 -21.94 33.94
CA LEU A 493 -9.37 -21.18 33.76
C LEU A 493 -9.45 -19.86 34.53
N ILE A 494 -8.46 -19.63 35.36
CA ILE A 494 -8.33 -18.42 36.18
C ILE A 494 -7.01 -17.75 35.80
N GLN A 495 -7.05 -16.49 35.45
CA GLN A 495 -5.86 -15.72 35.11
C GLN A 495 -5.69 -14.51 36.04
N VAL A 496 -4.45 -14.08 36.18
CA VAL A 496 -4.08 -12.79 36.75
C VAL A 496 -3.84 -11.86 35.58
N VAL A 497 -4.53 -10.71 35.55
CA VAL A 497 -4.43 -9.72 34.47
C VAL A 497 -3.85 -8.43 34.99
N ASP A 498 -3.05 -7.77 34.19
CA ASP A 498 -2.70 -6.37 34.42
C ASP A 498 -3.92 -5.50 34.08
N GLU A 499 -4.49 -4.83 35.06
CA GLU A 499 -5.75 -4.09 34.89
C GLU A 499 -5.63 -2.95 33.89
N ALA A 500 -4.46 -2.30 33.82
CA ALA A 500 -4.24 -1.15 32.97
C ALA A 500 -4.11 -1.54 31.48
N SER A 501 -3.49 -2.68 31.19
CA SER A 501 -3.22 -3.13 29.82
C SER A 501 -4.14 -4.27 29.34
N GLY A 502 -4.85 -4.93 30.27
CA GLY A 502 -5.63 -6.12 29.98
C GLY A 502 -4.79 -7.37 29.66
N ARG A 503 -3.46 -7.32 29.84
CA ARG A 503 -2.56 -8.43 29.52
C ARG A 503 -2.64 -9.53 30.55
N SER A 504 -2.75 -10.79 30.09
CA SER A 504 -2.57 -11.96 30.94
C SER A 504 -1.13 -12.06 31.44
N LEU A 505 -0.95 -12.20 32.75
CA LEU A 505 0.37 -12.32 33.41
C LEU A 505 0.70 -13.76 33.78
N ALA A 506 -0.28 -14.52 34.21
CA ALA A 506 -0.18 -15.93 34.58
C ALA A 506 -1.58 -16.54 34.67
N GLY A 507 -1.70 -17.84 34.59
CA GLY A 507 -2.97 -18.52 34.73
C GLY A 507 -2.88 -19.91 35.32
N ILE A 508 -4.01 -20.39 35.80
CA ILE A 508 -4.18 -21.71 36.42
C ILE A 508 -5.44 -22.37 35.86
N LYS A 509 -5.36 -23.67 35.65
CA LYS A 509 -6.50 -24.55 35.48
C LYS A 509 -6.88 -25.10 36.84
N TYR A 510 -8.12 -24.90 37.28
CA TYR A 510 -8.62 -25.42 38.53
C TYR A 510 -9.70 -26.49 38.32
N THR A 511 -9.51 -27.65 38.94
CA THR A 511 -10.37 -28.84 38.77
C THR A 511 -10.70 -29.43 40.15
N PRO A 512 -11.89 -29.21 40.72
CA PRO A 512 -12.32 -29.85 41.95
C PRO A 512 -12.91 -31.22 41.69
N THR A 513 -12.85 -32.11 42.69
CA THR A 513 -13.50 -33.43 42.67
C THR A 513 -14.31 -33.66 43.95
N VAL A 514 -15.58 -34.01 43.79
CA VAL A 514 -16.51 -34.31 44.89
C VAL A 514 -16.62 -35.82 45.05
N ASN A 515 -16.15 -36.29 46.18
CA ASN A 515 -16.20 -37.71 46.53
C ASN A 515 -17.52 -38.09 47.22
N PRO A 516 -18.10 -39.25 46.95
CA PRO A 516 -19.34 -39.66 47.57
C PRO A 516 -19.18 -39.90 49.09
N VAL A 517 -20.20 -39.55 49.84
CA VAL A 517 -20.30 -39.90 51.25
C VAL A 517 -20.87 -41.33 51.33
N THR A 518 -20.10 -42.24 51.90
CA THR A 518 -20.55 -43.60 52.13
C THR A 518 -20.94 -43.75 53.60
N PRO A 519 -22.23 -43.99 53.90
CA PRO A 519 -22.65 -44.21 55.25
C PRO A 519 -21.96 -45.48 55.85
N VAL A 520 -21.46 -45.36 57.09
CA VAL A 520 -20.85 -46.50 57.83
C VAL A 520 -21.86 -47.00 58.84
N GLY A 521 -22.25 -48.21 58.67
CA GLY A 521 -23.15 -48.89 59.61
C GLY A 521 -22.39 -49.48 60.79
N GLU A 522 -23.01 -49.52 61.98
CA GLU A 522 -22.48 -50.15 63.14
C GLU A 522 -22.96 -51.62 63.15
N ASN A 523 -22.05 -52.59 63.45
CA ASN A 523 -22.39 -53.97 63.66
C ASN A 523 -23.11 -54.13 65.01
N LYS A 524 -24.24 -54.81 65.03
CA LYS A 524 -24.99 -55.12 66.24
C LYS A 524 -25.11 -56.63 66.37
N GLU A 525 -24.88 -57.07 67.57
CA GLU A 525 -25.04 -58.48 67.93
C GLU A 525 -26.09 -58.58 69.03
N THR A 526 -26.98 -59.50 68.91
CA THR A 526 -27.98 -59.79 69.93
C THR A 526 -27.87 -61.24 70.42
N THR A 527 -28.15 -61.43 71.70
CA THR A 527 -28.17 -62.75 72.30
C THR A 527 -29.50 -62.99 73.03
N GLY A 528 -30.20 -64.03 72.69
CA GLY A 528 -31.49 -64.41 73.28
C GLY A 528 -31.67 -65.90 73.48
N LYS A 529 -32.73 -66.30 74.25
CA LYS A 529 -33.08 -67.69 74.46
C LYS A 529 -33.71 -68.28 73.20
N GLN A 530 -33.55 -69.61 73.06
CA GLN A 530 -34.13 -70.36 71.95
C GLN A 530 -35.64 -70.07 71.82
N GLY A 531 -36.09 -69.75 70.62
CA GLY A 531 -37.50 -69.49 70.31
C GLY A 531 -37.99 -68.08 70.67
N GLN A 532 -37.14 -67.19 71.16
CA GLN A 532 -37.52 -65.82 71.44
C GLN A 532 -37.07 -64.87 70.32
N PRO A 533 -37.92 -63.93 69.88
CA PRO A 533 -37.57 -62.91 68.88
C PRO A 533 -36.49 -62.01 69.47
N GLN A 534 -35.56 -61.63 68.62
CA GLN A 534 -34.55 -60.64 68.95
C GLN A 534 -34.65 -59.49 67.97
N SER A 535 -34.43 -58.25 68.42
CA SER A 535 -34.43 -57.09 67.65
C SER A 535 -33.36 -56.10 68.14
N ASP A 536 -32.75 -55.40 67.26
CA ASP A 536 -31.88 -54.27 67.54
C ASP A 536 -32.00 -53.25 66.44
N THR A 537 -31.48 -52.07 66.70
CA THR A 537 -31.45 -50.94 65.72
C THR A 537 -30.03 -50.73 65.25
N VAL A 538 -29.81 -50.88 63.96
CA VAL A 538 -28.54 -50.53 63.30
C VAL A 538 -28.54 -49.08 62.96
N THR A 539 -27.52 -48.37 63.43
CA THR A 539 -27.32 -46.92 63.16
C THR A 539 -26.28 -46.75 62.06
N PHE A 540 -26.58 -45.88 61.16
CA PHE A 540 -25.64 -45.45 60.14
C PHE A 540 -25.20 -43.98 60.43
N LYS A 541 -23.92 -43.73 60.28
CA LYS A 541 -23.32 -42.36 60.39
C LYS A 541 -22.80 -41.95 59.06
#